data_c366961dcdc1501077a476f82bdcfd79
#
_entry.id   c366961dcdc1501077a476f82bdcfd79
#
_cell.length_a   1.000
_cell.length_b   1.000
_cell.length_c   1.000
_cell.angle_alpha   90.00
_cell.angle_beta   90.00
_cell.angle_gamma   90.00
#
_symmetry.space_group_name_H-M   'P 1'
#
loop_
_entity.id
_entity.type
_entity.pdbx_description
1 polymer ?
#
loop_
_entity_poly.entity_id
_entity_poly.type
_entity_poly.pdbx_seq_one_letter_code
_entity_poly.pdbx_strand_id
1 'polypeptide(L)'
;MRTATIQGQVHDEKCYYAMGGISGHAGLFSNATELAKLASVMLTGGYGENRYFSRNVMDAFTAPKKEDAANWGLGWWREGDNQRCWYFGTQAPSNTIGHQAGPVR
;
A
#
# COMPACT_ATOMS: atom_id res chain seq x y z
N MET A 1 -9.89 -17.50 -15.37
CA MET A 1 -9.48 -16.14 -15.81
C MET A 1 -10.65 -15.46 -16.51
N ARG A 2 -10.98 -14.24 -16.14
CA ARG A 2 -12.04 -13.49 -16.81
C ARG A 2 -11.51 -12.91 -18.12
N THR A 3 -12.26 -13.09 -19.20
CA THR A 3 -11.82 -12.68 -20.55
C THR A 3 -12.52 -11.42 -21.07
N ALA A 4 -13.57 -10.97 -20.38
CA ALA A 4 -14.30 -9.74 -20.71
C ALA A 4 -13.72 -8.52 -20.02
N THR A 5 -13.97 -7.32 -20.56
CA THR A 5 -13.69 -6.06 -19.90
C THR A 5 -14.47 -5.96 -18.61
N ILE A 6 -13.80 -5.61 -17.50
CA ILE A 6 -14.39 -5.53 -16.17
C ILE A 6 -14.65 -4.04 -15.87
N GLN A 7 -15.87 -3.75 -15.41
CA GLN A 7 -16.24 -2.42 -14.92
C GLN A 7 -17.12 -2.57 -13.69
N GLY A 8 -16.78 -1.85 -12.61
CA GLY A 8 -17.53 -1.89 -11.36
C GLY A 8 -17.42 -3.21 -10.59
N GLN A 9 -16.51 -4.08 -10.98
CA GLN A 9 -16.22 -5.35 -10.30
C GLN A 9 -14.74 -5.40 -9.93
N VAL A 10 -14.43 -6.05 -8.81
CA VAL A 10 -13.04 -6.24 -8.39
C VAL A 10 -12.26 -7.04 -9.44
N HIS A 11 -11.04 -6.57 -9.74
CA HIS A 11 -10.15 -7.23 -10.70
C HIS A 11 -9.55 -8.51 -10.12
N ASP A 12 -9.15 -8.50 -8.84
CA ASP A 12 -8.52 -9.65 -8.18
C ASP A 12 -9.44 -10.88 -8.19
N GLU A 13 -8.95 -11.99 -8.75
CA GLU A 13 -9.73 -13.21 -8.91
C GLU A 13 -10.05 -13.90 -7.58
N LYS A 14 -9.15 -13.84 -6.60
CA LYS A 14 -9.40 -14.40 -5.26
C LYS A 14 -10.49 -13.62 -4.55
N CYS A 15 -10.42 -12.30 -4.62
CA CYS A 15 -11.45 -11.45 -4.06
C CYS A 15 -12.81 -11.71 -4.74
N TYR A 16 -12.82 -11.80 -6.05
CA TYR A 16 -14.06 -12.03 -6.81
C TYR A 16 -14.70 -13.39 -6.54
N TYR A 17 -13.94 -14.48 -6.72
CA TYR A 17 -14.51 -15.84 -6.64
C TYR A 17 -14.61 -16.39 -5.23
N ALA A 18 -13.65 -16.11 -4.36
CA ALA A 18 -13.58 -16.71 -3.03
C ALA A 18 -14.13 -15.83 -1.91
N MET A 19 -14.14 -14.49 -2.09
CA MET A 19 -14.48 -13.53 -1.04
C MET A 19 -15.72 -12.71 -1.36
N GLY A 20 -16.49 -13.08 -2.38
CA GLY A 20 -17.72 -12.39 -2.74
C GLY A 20 -17.55 -10.98 -3.31
N GLY A 21 -16.36 -10.63 -3.77
CA GLY A 21 -16.06 -9.34 -4.40
C GLY A 21 -15.72 -8.19 -3.45
N ILE A 22 -15.76 -8.42 -2.13
CA ILE A 22 -15.45 -7.42 -1.11
C ILE A 22 -14.48 -8.02 -0.09
N SER A 23 -13.30 -7.42 0.05
CA SER A 23 -12.29 -7.95 0.96
C SER A 23 -11.24 -6.88 1.31
N GLY A 24 -10.65 -6.99 2.50
CA GLY A 24 -9.47 -6.21 2.88
C GLY A 24 -8.19 -6.62 2.13
N HIS A 25 -8.20 -7.79 1.51
CA HIS A 25 -7.12 -8.26 0.63
C HIS A 25 -7.06 -7.47 -0.69
N ALA A 26 -8.21 -7.20 -1.29
CA ALA A 26 -8.36 -6.45 -2.54
C ALA A 26 -9.80 -5.93 -2.67
N GLY A 27 -10.10 -5.17 -3.72
CA GLY A 27 -11.47 -4.70 -3.99
C GLY A 27 -11.72 -3.23 -3.67
N LEU A 28 -10.67 -2.49 -3.34
CA LEU A 28 -10.77 -1.05 -3.20
C LEU A 28 -10.91 -0.39 -4.57
N PHE A 29 -11.90 0.48 -4.69
CA PHE A 29 -12.09 1.38 -5.83
C PHE A 29 -11.76 2.81 -5.40
N SER A 30 -10.82 3.45 -6.07
CA SER A 30 -10.38 4.79 -5.74
C SER A 30 -9.78 5.49 -6.95
N ASN A 31 -9.25 6.68 -6.75
CA ASN A 31 -8.47 7.43 -7.73
C ASN A 31 -7.16 7.92 -7.11
N ALA A 32 -6.24 8.39 -7.94
CA ALA A 32 -4.90 8.79 -7.52
C ALA A 32 -4.92 9.90 -6.46
N THR A 33 -5.83 10.87 -6.58
CA THR A 33 -5.95 11.98 -5.62
C THR A 33 -6.37 11.49 -4.24
N GLU A 34 -7.35 10.60 -4.16
CA GLU A 34 -7.81 10.04 -2.88
C GLU A 34 -6.74 9.12 -2.26
N LEU A 35 -6.03 8.33 -3.07
CA LEU A 35 -4.91 7.52 -2.60
C LEU A 35 -3.75 8.37 -2.09
N ALA A 36 -3.48 9.53 -2.71
CA ALA A 36 -2.46 10.46 -2.24
C ALA A 36 -2.81 11.06 -0.85
N LYS A 37 -4.08 11.32 -0.59
CA LYS A 37 -4.54 11.74 0.75
C LYS A 37 -4.29 10.66 1.79
N LEU A 38 -4.62 9.41 1.48
CA LEU A 38 -4.34 8.26 2.35
C LEU A 38 -2.83 8.10 2.59
N ALA A 39 -2.02 8.21 1.55
CA ALA A 39 -0.57 8.16 1.66
C ALA A 39 -0.03 9.29 2.55
N SER A 40 -0.58 10.50 2.45
CA SER A 40 -0.24 11.61 3.35
C SER A 40 -0.53 11.27 4.81
N VAL A 41 -1.67 10.68 5.11
CA VAL A 41 -2.00 10.20 6.46
C VAL A 41 -0.96 9.20 6.94
N MET A 42 -0.54 8.28 6.10
CA MET A 42 0.48 7.27 6.46
C MET A 42 1.87 7.86 6.67
N LEU A 43 2.19 9.00 6.06
CA LEU A 43 3.49 9.67 6.23
C LEU A 43 3.51 10.62 7.43
N THR A 44 2.43 11.34 7.67
CA THR A 44 2.40 12.47 8.62
C THR A 44 1.44 12.26 9.79
N GLY A 45 0.58 11.25 9.72
CA GLY A 45 -0.50 10.99 10.66
C GLY A 45 -1.78 11.77 10.39
N GLY A 46 -1.81 12.61 9.35
CA GLY A 46 -2.97 13.42 9.04
C GLY A 46 -3.02 13.92 7.60
N TYR A 47 -4.11 14.59 7.29
CA TYR A 47 -4.31 15.28 6.02
C TYR A 47 -4.99 16.64 6.26
N GLY A 48 -4.46 17.70 5.65
CA GLY A 48 -4.92 19.05 5.89
C GLY A 48 -4.77 19.43 7.37
N GLU A 49 -5.84 19.92 7.98
CA GLU A 49 -5.89 20.27 9.41
C GLU A 49 -6.26 19.10 10.31
N ASN A 50 -6.64 17.97 9.73
CA ASN A 50 -7.07 16.78 10.47
C ASN A 50 -5.88 15.89 10.82
N ARG A 51 -5.75 15.58 12.11
CA ARG A 51 -4.76 14.65 12.64
C ARG A 51 -5.47 13.39 13.14
N TYR A 52 -5.13 12.24 12.58
CA TYR A 52 -5.74 10.95 12.92
C TYR A 52 -4.85 10.11 13.83
N PHE A 53 -3.54 10.16 13.62
CA PHE A 53 -2.57 9.36 14.35
C PHE A 53 -1.38 10.20 14.80
N SER A 54 -0.81 9.84 15.95
CA SER A 54 0.45 10.46 16.40
C SER A 54 1.63 10.02 15.55
N ARG A 55 2.71 10.78 15.57
CA ARG A 55 3.96 10.43 14.90
C ARG A 55 4.48 9.07 15.36
N ASN A 56 4.44 8.81 16.65
CA ASN A 56 4.92 7.54 17.22
C ASN A 56 4.15 6.33 16.67
N VAL A 57 2.84 6.46 16.47
CA VAL A 57 2.02 5.40 15.87
C VAL A 57 2.44 5.16 14.43
N MET A 58 2.62 6.22 13.63
CA MET A 58 3.03 6.08 12.23
C MET A 58 4.43 5.46 12.11
N ASP A 59 5.37 5.91 12.94
CA ASP A 59 6.72 5.34 12.98
C ASP A 59 6.68 3.86 13.38
N ALA A 60 5.84 3.47 14.33
CA ALA A 60 5.67 2.06 14.71
C ALA A 60 5.12 1.19 13.57
N PHE A 61 4.23 1.71 12.74
CA PHE A 61 3.68 0.97 11.59
C PHE A 61 4.66 0.86 10.42
N THR A 62 5.52 1.86 10.23
CA THR A 62 6.43 1.92 9.08
C THR A 62 7.86 1.46 9.39
N ALA A 63 8.22 1.28 10.66
CA ALA A 63 9.53 0.78 11.07
C ALA A 63 9.75 -0.69 10.67
N PRO A 64 10.99 -1.15 10.46
CA PRO A 64 11.30 -2.56 10.26
C PRO A 64 10.82 -3.41 11.43
N LYS A 65 10.27 -4.58 11.17
CA LYS A 65 9.72 -5.45 12.23
C LYS A 65 10.66 -6.54 12.70
N LYS A 66 11.60 -6.94 11.85
CA LYS A 66 12.62 -7.94 12.14
C LYS A 66 13.91 -7.58 11.40
N GLU A 67 15.03 -8.03 11.90
CA GLU A 67 16.33 -7.80 11.26
C GLU A 67 16.40 -8.38 9.84
N ASP A 68 15.84 -9.58 9.65
CA ASP A 68 15.76 -10.26 8.37
C ASP A 68 14.60 -9.79 7.47
N ALA A 69 13.74 -8.92 7.98
CA ALA A 69 12.59 -8.36 7.28
C ALA A 69 12.67 -6.84 7.17
N ALA A 70 13.85 -6.29 6.93
CA ALA A 70 14.12 -4.86 6.86
C ALA A 70 13.24 -4.11 5.85
N ASN A 71 12.70 -4.80 4.84
CA ASN A 71 11.82 -4.23 3.83
C ASN A 71 10.35 -4.09 4.25
N TRP A 72 9.98 -4.58 5.41
CA TRP A 72 8.60 -4.62 5.82
C TRP A 72 8.35 -3.83 7.09
N GLY A 73 7.38 -2.91 7.01
CA GLY A 73 6.64 -2.42 8.16
C GLY A 73 5.36 -3.26 8.35
N LEU A 74 4.39 -2.74 9.05
CA LEU A 74 3.07 -3.35 9.17
C LEU A 74 2.23 -2.98 7.94
N GLY A 75 2.16 -3.89 6.96
CA GLY A 75 1.43 -3.69 5.72
C GLY A 75 2.12 -2.81 4.67
N TRP A 76 3.36 -2.39 4.91
CA TRP A 76 4.11 -1.51 4.00
C TRP A 76 5.44 -2.12 3.59
N TRP A 77 5.75 -2.07 2.32
CA TRP A 77 7.11 -2.30 1.85
C TRP A 77 7.95 -1.05 2.13
N ARG A 78 9.20 -1.28 2.44
CA ARG A 78 10.16 -0.23 2.72
C ARG A 78 11.29 -0.27 1.71
N GLU A 79 11.84 0.90 1.37
CA GLU A 79 13.15 0.96 0.72
C GLU A 79 14.18 0.35 1.66
N GLY A 80 15.10 -0.44 1.11
CA GLY A 80 16.14 -1.11 1.88
C GLY A 80 17.23 -1.65 0.98
N ASP A 81 18.33 -2.08 1.57
CA ASP A 81 19.55 -2.54 0.89
C ASP A 81 19.41 -3.91 0.20
N ASN A 82 18.20 -4.37 0.02
CA ASN A 82 17.99 -5.72 -0.45
C ASN A 82 17.08 -5.76 -1.69
N GLN A 83 16.57 -6.90 -1.99
CA GLN A 83 15.98 -7.32 -3.26
C GLN A 83 14.79 -6.50 -3.79
N ARG A 84 14.36 -5.43 -3.11
CA ARG A 84 13.14 -4.72 -3.50
C ARG A 84 13.33 -3.25 -3.90
N CYS A 85 14.55 -2.78 -3.91
CA CYS A 85 14.88 -1.43 -4.36
C CYS A 85 14.38 -1.11 -5.78
N TRP A 86 14.22 -2.12 -6.62
CA TRP A 86 13.72 -1.94 -7.97
C TRP A 86 12.27 -1.46 -8.06
N TYR A 87 11.47 -1.63 -7.01
CA TYR A 87 10.11 -1.09 -6.96
C TYR A 87 10.08 0.43 -6.79
N PHE A 88 11.01 0.95 -6.03
CA PHE A 88 11.09 2.37 -5.71
C PHE A 88 12.07 3.14 -6.61
N GLY A 89 12.89 2.42 -7.39
CA GLY A 89 13.96 3.01 -8.18
C GLY A 89 15.16 3.43 -7.34
N THR A 90 16.20 3.90 -8.00
CA THR A 90 17.49 4.20 -7.38
C THR A 90 17.56 5.58 -6.70
N GLN A 91 16.55 6.42 -6.89
CA GLN A 91 16.50 7.78 -6.37
C GLN A 91 15.61 7.93 -5.13
N ALA A 92 14.93 6.85 -4.73
CA ALA A 92 14.05 6.90 -3.57
C ALA A 92 14.84 7.03 -2.27
N PRO A 93 14.42 7.92 -1.35
CA PRO A 93 15.01 8.00 -0.01
C PRO A 93 14.86 6.69 0.77
N SER A 94 15.79 6.40 1.67
CA SER A 94 15.81 5.17 2.48
C SER A 94 14.59 4.98 3.39
N ASN A 95 13.82 6.02 3.65
CA ASN A 95 12.59 5.96 4.42
C ASN A 95 11.32 5.85 3.54
N THR A 96 11.49 5.61 2.25
CA THR A 96 10.35 5.40 1.34
C THR A 96 9.57 4.15 1.74
N ILE A 97 8.26 4.28 1.77
CA ILE A 97 7.32 3.19 1.97
C ILE A 97 6.38 3.08 0.77
N GLY A 98 5.88 1.90 0.51
CA GLY A 98 4.95 1.68 -0.58
C GLY A 98 4.23 0.36 -0.49
N HIS A 99 3.32 0.14 -1.40
CA HIS A 99 2.62 -1.12 -1.58
C HIS A 99 2.30 -1.33 -3.05
N GLN A 100 2.28 -2.57 -3.49
CA GLN A 100 1.82 -2.90 -4.83
C GLN A 100 0.36 -3.35 -4.80
N ALA A 101 -0.35 -2.93 -5.83
CA ALA A 101 -1.62 -3.57 -6.21
C ALA A 101 -1.39 -4.43 -7.46
N GLY A 102 -2.26 -5.39 -7.69
CA GLY A 102 -2.26 -6.17 -8.92
C GLY A 102 -2.40 -5.25 -10.14
N PRO A 103 -1.88 -5.65 -11.30
CA PRO A 103 -1.94 -4.79 -12.49
C PRO A 103 -3.37 -4.51 -12.88
N VAL A 104 -3.70 -3.23 -13.00
CA VAL A 104 -4.87 -2.81 -13.74
C VAL A 104 -4.50 -2.93 -15.23
N ARG A 105 -5.09 -3.87 -15.92
CA ARG A 105 -4.97 -4.00 -17.38
C ARG A 105 -6.18 -3.39 -18.04
#